data_6128926b3e7b7dd6503b8a820710600d
#
_entry.id   6128926b3e7b7dd6503b8a820710600d
#
_cell.length_a   1.000
_cell.length_b   1.000
_cell.length_c   1.000
_cell.angle_alpha   90.00
_cell.angle_beta   90.00
_cell.angle_gamma   90.00
#
_symmetry.space_group_name_H-M   'P 1'
#
loop_
_entity.id
_entity.type
_entity.pdbx_description
1 polymer ?
#
loop_
_entity_poly.entity_id
_entity_poly.type
_entity_poly.pdbx_seq_one_letter_code
_entity_poly.pdbx_strand_id
1 'polypeptide(L)'
;MNKINDRAAMIEAAAAKMGKKTFVDDLKKVGTPRLEYQKTCSKVVTLEEAIRQSGLKDGMTISFHHHFRGGDKVVNMVVAKLAEMGFKNLHIAASSLQDVHKPLIEHIRNGVVNRLSTSGLRGELANEISHGLMDEPVVFRSHGDRASAIKRGDLHIDVAFLGASSCDPLGNAAGYSRSENPKSICGSLGYALPDAEYADKVVIITDDLVDYPNTPNSISEHKVDFVVEVESVGDSSKIASGAIRDTKNPRDILLAQQAAKVIINSGYFKDGFSIQTGSGGASLAAVKFIR
;
A
#
# COMPACT_ATOMS: atom_id res chain seq x y z
N MET A 1 18.94 -23.71 19.36
CA MET A 1 19.81 -23.23 18.27
C MET A 1 18.97 -22.96 17.04
N ASN A 2 19.10 -21.80 16.48
CA ASN A 2 18.18 -21.32 15.43
C ASN A 2 18.71 -21.80 14.07
N LYS A 3 18.04 -22.73 13.40
CA LYS A 3 18.43 -23.30 12.08
C LYS A 3 18.72 -22.25 10.98
N ILE A 4 18.27 -21.00 11.18
CA ILE A 4 18.54 -19.89 10.27
C ILE A 4 19.99 -19.42 10.38
N ASN A 5 20.54 -19.36 11.60
CA ASN A 5 21.93 -18.95 11.82
C ASN A 5 22.91 -19.95 11.23
N ASP A 6 22.58 -21.24 11.26
CA ASP A 6 23.42 -22.28 10.65
C ASP A 6 23.49 -22.16 9.13
N ARG A 7 22.38 -21.76 8.47
CA ARG A 7 22.35 -21.52 7.02
C ARG A 7 23.16 -20.29 6.62
N ALA A 8 23.11 -19.22 7.38
CA ALA A 8 23.90 -18.02 7.12
C ALA A 8 25.40 -18.35 7.15
N ALA A 9 25.86 -19.03 8.20
CA ALA A 9 27.24 -19.48 8.33
C ALA A 9 27.70 -20.41 7.19
N MET A 10 26.82 -21.29 6.72
CA MET A 10 27.10 -22.15 5.56
C MET A 10 27.25 -21.37 4.26
N ILE A 11 26.40 -20.36 4.03
CA ILE A 11 26.45 -19.51 2.85
C ILE A 11 27.73 -18.68 2.87
N GLU A 12 28.10 -18.10 4.01
CA GLU A 12 29.34 -17.34 4.19
C GLU A 12 30.57 -18.21 3.92
N ALA A 13 30.61 -19.40 4.48
CA ALA A 13 31.71 -20.34 4.26
C ALA A 13 31.85 -20.79 2.79
N ALA A 14 30.69 -20.98 2.11
CA ALA A 14 30.70 -21.34 0.70
C ALA A 14 31.17 -20.17 -0.19
N ALA A 15 30.70 -18.96 0.10
CA ALA A 15 31.10 -17.76 -0.64
C ALA A 15 32.57 -17.40 -0.43
N ALA A 16 33.09 -17.54 0.79
CA ALA A 16 34.51 -17.34 1.07
C ALA A 16 35.39 -18.27 0.26
N LYS A 17 35.02 -19.58 0.13
CA LYS A 17 35.70 -20.55 -0.73
C LYS A 17 35.69 -20.14 -2.21
N MET A 18 34.69 -19.43 -2.65
CA MET A 18 34.55 -18.96 -4.04
C MET A 18 35.15 -17.57 -4.27
N GLY A 19 35.72 -16.92 -3.24
CA GLY A 19 36.23 -15.54 -3.31
C GLY A 19 35.12 -14.51 -3.56
N LYS A 20 33.88 -14.82 -3.16
CA LYS A 20 32.70 -13.95 -3.32
C LYS A 20 32.27 -13.38 -1.97
N LYS A 21 31.71 -12.16 -2.01
CA LYS A 21 31.01 -11.59 -0.87
C LYS A 21 29.57 -12.11 -0.83
N THR A 22 29.02 -12.27 0.36
CA THR A 22 27.62 -12.62 0.56
C THR A 22 26.84 -11.39 1.00
N PHE A 23 25.52 -11.45 0.83
CA PHE A 23 24.59 -10.45 1.39
C PHE A 23 24.16 -10.80 2.83
N VAL A 24 24.80 -11.80 3.46
CA VAL A 24 24.41 -12.24 4.80
C VAL A 24 24.64 -11.15 5.83
N ASP A 25 25.69 -10.34 5.67
CA ASP A 25 25.99 -9.19 6.54
C ASP A 25 24.94 -8.07 6.45
N ASP A 26 24.20 -8.02 5.31
CA ASP A 26 23.15 -7.03 5.09
C ASP A 26 21.76 -7.53 5.54
N LEU A 27 21.67 -8.77 6.02
CA LEU A 27 20.43 -9.35 6.52
C LEU A 27 20.11 -8.79 7.90
N LYS A 28 19.26 -7.78 7.94
CA LYS A 28 18.74 -7.23 9.18
C LYS A 28 17.71 -8.16 9.82
N LYS A 29 17.66 -8.14 11.14
CA LYS A 29 16.63 -8.84 11.90
C LYS A 29 15.25 -8.36 11.48
N VAL A 30 14.38 -9.29 11.12
CA VAL A 30 12.97 -8.98 10.84
C VAL A 30 12.29 -8.49 12.12
N GLY A 31 11.50 -7.44 12.01
CA GLY A 31 10.68 -6.93 13.10
C GLY A 31 9.72 -8.00 13.63
N THR A 32 9.28 -7.85 14.85
CA THR A 32 8.25 -8.72 15.43
C THR A 32 6.88 -8.16 15.03
N PRO A 33 6.02 -8.95 14.39
CA PRO A 33 4.64 -8.54 14.14
C PRO A 33 3.93 -8.23 15.46
N ARG A 34 3.10 -7.21 15.43
CA ARG A 34 2.25 -6.89 16.58
C ARG A 34 1.22 -7.99 16.79
N LEU A 35 1.16 -8.52 18.01
CA LEU A 35 0.14 -9.45 18.46
C LEU A 35 -0.48 -8.84 19.71
N GLU A 36 -1.68 -8.29 19.57
CA GLU A 36 -2.46 -7.79 20.71
C GLU A 36 -3.72 -8.61 20.86
N TYR A 37 -4.06 -8.97 22.12
CA TYR A 37 -5.35 -9.55 22.44
C TYR A 37 -6.41 -8.44 22.29
N GLN A 38 -7.37 -8.67 21.42
CA GLN A 38 -8.43 -7.70 21.13
C GLN A 38 -9.68 -8.01 21.96
N LYS A 39 -10.28 -6.98 22.50
CA LYS A 39 -11.60 -7.08 23.11
C LYS A 39 -12.64 -7.38 22.03
N THR A 40 -13.63 -8.19 22.38
CA THR A 40 -14.77 -8.54 21.51
C THR A 40 -15.84 -7.44 21.52
N CYS A 41 -15.44 -6.18 21.37
CA CYS A 41 -16.36 -5.04 21.32
C CYS A 41 -16.12 -4.24 20.02
N SER A 42 -17.16 -3.56 19.60
CA SER A 42 -17.07 -2.68 18.42
C SER A 42 -15.91 -1.71 18.52
N LYS A 43 -15.15 -1.58 17.43
CA LYS A 43 -14.04 -0.63 17.25
C LYS A 43 -14.45 0.58 16.42
N VAL A 44 -15.73 0.69 16.10
CA VAL A 44 -16.27 1.78 15.28
C VAL A 44 -16.24 3.08 16.08
N VAL A 45 -15.55 4.06 15.54
CA VAL A 45 -15.39 5.42 16.10
C VAL A 45 -15.36 6.44 14.96
N THR A 46 -15.45 7.72 15.31
CA THR A 46 -15.24 8.79 14.33
C THR A 46 -13.75 8.91 13.95
N LEU A 47 -13.45 9.52 12.80
CA LEU A 47 -12.07 9.74 12.38
C LEU A 47 -11.28 10.56 13.42
N GLU A 48 -11.90 11.58 14.01
CA GLU A 48 -11.27 12.40 15.04
C GLU A 48 -10.96 11.57 16.30
N GLU A 49 -11.88 10.72 16.74
CA GLU A 49 -11.65 9.83 17.88
C GLU A 49 -10.56 8.81 17.60
N ALA A 50 -10.54 8.20 16.40
CA ALA A 50 -9.48 7.29 16.01
C ALA A 50 -8.10 7.97 16.07
N ILE A 51 -7.98 9.20 15.54
CA ILE A 51 -6.75 10.00 15.60
C ILE A 51 -6.36 10.28 17.06
N ARG A 52 -7.28 10.73 17.90
CA ARG A 52 -6.99 11.03 19.32
C ARG A 52 -6.56 9.79 20.10
N GLN A 53 -7.28 8.68 19.91
CA GLN A 53 -7.05 7.44 20.66
C GLN A 53 -5.82 6.66 20.13
N SER A 54 -5.40 6.91 18.88
CA SER A 54 -4.17 6.30 18.34
C SER A 54 -2.90 6.78 19.03
N GLY A 55 -2.96 7.90 19.73
CA GLY A 55 -1.80 8.49 20.38
C GLY A 55 -0.87 9.21 19.40
N LEU A 56 -1.33 9.48 18.16
CA LEU A 56 -0.58 10.23 17.16
C LEU A 56 -0.10 11.58 17.70
N LYS A 57 1.14 11.96 17.39
CA LYS A 57 1.78 13.21 17.78
C LYS A 57 2.50 13.83 16.59
N ASP A 58 2.85 15.10 16.74
CA ASP A 58 3.71 15.81 15.79
C ASP A 58 5.02 15.06 15.55
N GLY A 59 5.47 15.04 14.32
CA GLY A 59 6.69 14.36 13.91
C GLY A 59 6.55 12.85 13.65
N MET A 60 5.43 12.23 13.98
CA MET A 60 5.18 10.81 13.77
C MET A 60 4.92 10.47 12.29
N THR A 61 5.02 9.19 11.98
CA THR A 61 4.83 8.65 10.63
C THR A 61 3.43 8.06 10.48
N ILE A 62 2.70 8.54 9.51
CA ILE A 62 1.41 7.99 9.09
C ILE A 62 1.53 7.30 7.74
N SER A 63 0.84 6.20 7.55
CA SER A 63 0.92 5.45 6.31
C SER A 63 -0.41 5.32 5.59
N PHE A 64 -0.30 5.18 4.27
CA PHE A 64 -1.43 4.99 3.35
C PHE A 64 -1.04 4.03 2.24
N HIS A 65 -2.04 3.42 1.61
CA HIS A 65 -1.82 2.64 0.39
C HIS A 65 -2.75 3.07 -0.75
N HIS A 66 -2.34 2.79 -1.98
CA HIS A 66 -2.90 3.44 -3.17
C HIS A 66 -3.86 2.57 -3.97
N HIS A 67 -4.62 1.69 -3.37
CA HIS A 67 -5.47 0.77 -4.14
C HIS A 67 -6.61 1.45 -4.90
N PHE A 68 -7.09 2.60 -4.47
CA PHE A 68 -8.01 3.43 -5.26
C PHE A 68 -7.33 4.33 -6.31
N ARG A 69 -5.99 4.42 -6.28
CA ARG A 69 -5.18 5.20 -7.24
C ARG A 69 -5.69 6.63 -7.43
N GLY A 70 -6.06 7.00 -8.68
CA GLY A 70 -6.60 8.33 -9.01
C GLY A 70 -8.00 8.61 -8.44
N GLY A 71 -8.64 7.64 -7.82
CA GLY A 71 -9.92 7.77 -7.14
C GLY A 71 -9.82 7.85 -5.63
N ASP A 72 -8.60 7.82 -5.03
CA ASP A 72 -8.43 7.82 -3.58
C ASP A 72 -8.99 9.09 -2.93
N LYS A 73 -9.69 8.90 -1.82
CA LYS A 73 -10.17 9.99 -0.96
C LYS A 73 -9.57 9.93 0.45
N VAL A 74 -8.98 8.81 0.84
CA VAL A 74 -8.53 8.55 2.21
C VAL A 74 -7.40 9.49 2.63
N VAL A 75 -6.37 9.64 1.80
CA VAL A 75 -5.22 10.51 2.10
C VAL A 75 -5.67 11.94 2.37
N ASN A 76 -6.45 12.51 1.44
CA ASN A 76 -6.89 13.91 1.56
C ASN A 76 -7.80 14.11 2.77
N MET A 77 -8.72 13.19 3.03
CA MET A 77 -9.63 13.23 4.17
C MET A 77 -8.89 13.22 5.51
N VAL A 78 -7.96 12.28 5.65
CA VAL A 78 -7.20 12.12 6.90
C VAL A 78 -6.28 13.31 7.12
N VAL A 79 -5.53 13.74 6.10
CA VAL A 79 -4.59 14.86 6.25
C VAL A 79 -5.32 16.18 6.50
N ALA A 80 -6.47 16.40 5.86
CA ALA A 80 -7.31 17.57 6.15
C ALA A 80 -7.79 17.57 7.62
N LYS A 81 -8.24 16.41 8.14
CA LYS A 81 -8.65 16.29 9.55
C LYS A 81 -7.46 16.51 10.49
N LEU A 82 -6.28 15.99 10.18
CA LEU A 82 -5.07 16.23 10.97
C LEU A 82 -4.68 17.73 10.98
N ALA A 83 -4.79 18.41 9.85
CA ALA A 83 -4.57 19.86 9.75
C ALA A 83 -5.57 20.64 10.60
N GLU A 84 -6.86 20.29 10.55
CA GLU A 84 -7.92 20.88 11.37
C GLU A 84 -7.64 20.69 12.88
N MET A 85 -7.12 19.52 13.26
CA MET A 85 -6.77 19.20 14.64
C MET A 85 -5.43 19.85 15.09
N GLY A 86 -4.73 20.56 14.19
CA GLY A 86 -3.53 21.32 14.50
C GLY A 86 -2.20 20.53 14.44
N PHE A 87 -2.19 19.31 13.91
CA PHE A 87 -0.99 18.51 13.77
C PHE A 87 0.05 19.15 12.85
N LYS A 88 1.33 18.92 13.16
CA LYS A 88 2.49 19.47 12.46
C LYS A 88 3.59 18.42 12.26
N ASN A 89 4.43 18.69 11.27
CA ASN A 89 5.67 17.95 11.03
C ASN A 89 5.49 16.44 10.75
N LEU A 90 4.34 16.02 10.27
CA LEU A 90 4.06 14.61 10.02
C LEU A 90 4.89 14.06 8.84
N HIS A 91 5.30 12.80 8.96
CA HIS A 91 5.88 12.02 7.88
C HIS A 91 4.79 11.18 7.21
N ILE A 92 4.54 11.39 5.93
CA ILE A 92 3.66 10.52 5.14
C ILE A 92 4.48 9.41 4.48
N ALA A 93 4.17 8.16 4.84
CA ALA A 93 4.73 6.95 4.22
C ALA A 93 3.67 6.28 3.33
N ALA A 94 3.40 6.87 2.18
CA ALA A 94 2.39 6.36 1.24
C ALA A 94 2.99 5.38 0.24
N SER A 95 2.23 4.34 -0.14
CA SER A 95 2.67 3.41 -1.18
C SER A 95 2.75 4.04 -2.57
N SER A 96 1.90 5.03 -2.88
CA SER A 96 2.01 5.89 -4.07
C SER A 96 1.08 7.09 -3.92
N LEU A 97 1.51 8.25 -4.41
CA LEU A 97 0.71 9.46 -4.47
C LEU A 97 0.42 9.83 -5.92
N GLN A 98 -0.84 10.11 -6.21
CA GLN A 98 -1.37 10.40 -7.53
C GLN A 98 -1.78 11.87 -7.63
N ASP A 99 -2.22 12.32 -8.79
CA ASP A 99 -2.65 13.71 -9.00
C ASP A 99 -3.83 14.14 -8.11
N VAL A 100 -4.69 13.19 -7.72
CA VAL A 100 -5.78 13.42 -6.78
C VAL A 100 -5.31 13.95 -5.42
N HIS A 101 -4.05 13.71 -5.05
CA HIS A 101 -3.45 14.17 -3.80
C HIS A 101 -2.83 15.57 -3.87
N LYS A 102 -3.14 16.35 -4.92
CA LYS A 102 -2.76 17.76 -5.03
C LYS A 102 -3.04 18.60 -3.76
N PRO A 103 -4.12 18.41 -2.99
CA PRO A 103 -4.34 19.14 -1.75
C PRO A 103 -3.19 19.05 -0.72
N LEU A 104 -2.35 18.00 -0.78
CA LEU A 104 -1.17 17.89 0.07
C LEU A 104 -0.19 19.05 -0.08
N ILE A 105 -0.16 19.74 -1.23
CA ILE A 105 0.69 20.91 -1.48
C ILE A 105 0.48 21.96 -0.39
N GLU A 106 -0.79 22.30 -0.09
CA GLU A 106 -1.11 23.28 0.94
C GLU A 106 -0.79 22.76 2.34
N HIS A 107 -0.99 21.48 2.61
CA HIS A 107 -0.64 20.88 3.89
C HIS A 107 0.88 20.85 4.12
N ILE A 108 1.69 20.71 3.07
CA ILE A 108 3.16 20.83 3.13
C ILE A 108 3.53 22.30 3.39
N ARG A 109 2.99 23.26 2.65
CA ARG A 109 3.24 24.69 2.83
C ARG A 109 2.90 25.16 4.25
N ASN A 110 1.84 24.62 4.83
CA ASN A 110 1.39 24.94 6.17
C ASN A 110 2.10 24.14 7.27
N GLY A 111 3.09 23.31 6.94
CA GLY A 111 3.91 22.57 7.89
C GLY A 111 3.18 21.41 8.58
N VAL A 112 2.02 20.98 8.07
CA VAL A 112 1.33 19.77 8.56
C VAL A 112 2.14 18.54 8.20
N VAL A 113 2.66 18.50 6.97
CA VAL A 113 3.50 17.43 6.44
C VAL A 113 4.85 18.03 6.07
N ASN A 114 5.93 17.43 6.55
CA ASN A 114 7.30 17.87 6.23
C ASN A 114 8.19 16.77 5.65
N ARG A 115 7.78 15.51 5.69
CA ARG A 115 8.52 14.37 5.13
C ARG A 115 7.62 13.47 4.32
N LEU A 116 8.16 12.93 3.22
CA LEU A 116 7.49 11.97 2.36
C LEU A 116 8.38 10.76 2.06
N SER A 117 7.80 9.57 2.19
CA SER A 117 8.35 8.31 1.68
C SER A 117 7.31 7.63 0.81
N THR A 118 7.66 7.27 -0.44
CA THR A 118 6.69 6.71 -1.38
C THR A 118 7.37 5.81 -2.42
N SER A 119 6.60 4.97 -3.12
CA SER A 119 7.10 4.24 -4.29
C SER A 119 6.80 4.97 -5.61
N GLY A 120 5.97 5.98 -5.57
CA GLY A 120 5.62 6.76 -6.76
C GLY A 120 4.94 8.07 -6.41
N LEU A 121 5.29 9.10 -7.16
CA LEU A 121 4.77 10.46 -7.00
C LEU A 121 4.44 11.01 -8.39
N ARG A 122 3.24 11.56 -8.57
CA ARG A 122 2.75 12.03 -9.87
C ARG A 122 1.95 13.31 -9.76
N GLY A 123 1.72 13.94 -10.92
CA GLY A 123 0.88 15.12 -11.06
C GLY A 123 1.50 16.39 -10.49
N GLU A 124 0.65 17.34 -10.11
CA GLU A 124 1.08 18.66 -9.66
C GLU A 124 1.89 18.60 -8.36
N LEU A 125 1.54 17.70 -7.44
CA LEU A 125 2.32 17.49 -6.21
C LEU A 125 3.79 17.11 -6.52
N ALA A 126 4.01 16.24 -7.51
CA ALA A 126 5.35 15.86 -7.94
C ALA A 126 6.12 17.04 -8.53
N ASN A 127 5.45 17.88 -9.32
CA ASN A 127 6.05 19.07 -9.92
C ASN A 127 6.46 20.08 -8.86
N GLU A 128 5.59 20.41 -7.91
CA GLU A 128 5.87 21.35 -6.83
C GLU A 128 7.03 20.88 -5.95
N ILE A 129 7.06 19.59 -5.60
CA ILE A 129 8.18 19.00 -4.84
C ILE A 129 9.48 19.09 -5.62
N SER A 130 9.45 18.83 -6.92
CA SER A 130 10.64 18.93 -7.79
C SER A 130 11.17 20.37 -7.91
N HIS A 131 10.32 21.36 -7.65
CA HIS A 131 10.69 22.78 -7.60
C HIS A 131 11.00 23.31 -6.19
N GLY A 132 11.17 22.42 -5.22
CA GLY A 132 11.63 22.80 -3.88
C GLY A 132 10.52 23.09 -2.87
N LEU A 133 9.34 22.49 -3.03
CA LEU A 133 8.25 22.61 -2.05
C LEU A 133 8.63 22.08 -0.66
N MET A 134 9.54 21.12 -0.58
CA MET A 134 9.98 20.48 0.66
C MET A 134 11.45 20.76 0.95
N ASP A 135 11.78 20.99 2.22
CA ASP A 135 13.15 21.17 2.67
C ASP A 135 13.92 19.84 2.68
N GLU A 136 13.26 18.75 3.04
CA GLU A 136 13.84 17.42 3.03
C GLU A 136 13.51 16.66 1.73
N PRO A 137 14.47 15.90 1.18
CA PRO A 137 14.23 15.13 -0.05
C PRO A 137 13.22 14.00 0.20
N VAL A 138 12.36 13.74 -0.79
CA VAL A 138 11.44 12.61 -0.78
C VAL A 138 12.22 11.30 -0.88
N VAL A 139 11.94 10.36 0.01
CA VAL A 139 12.53 9.02 -0.04
C VAL A 139 11.72 8.11 -0.95
N PHE A 140 12.31 7.72 -2.08
CA PHE A 140 11.70 6.77 -3.00
C PHE A 140 12.15 5.34 -2.71
N ARG A 141 11.19 4.45 -2.58
CA ARG A 141 11.41 3.00 -2.41
C ARG A 141 10.64 2.23 -3.47
N SER A 142 11.20 1.13 -3.97
CA SER A 142 10.39 0.23 -4.80
C SER A 142 9.22 -0.36 -3.98
N HIS A 143 8.21 -0.93 -4.65
CA HIS A 143 7.10 -1.57 -3.95
C HIS A 143 7.59 -2.67 -2.99
N GLY A 144 8.51 -3.51 -3.43
CA GLY A 144 9.10 -4.56 -2.59
C GLY A 144 9.97 -4.01 -1.46
N ASP A 145 10.77 -2.96 -1.72
CA ASP A 145 11.63 -2.35 -0.70
C ASP A 145 10.82 -1.62 0.37
N ARG A 146 9.70 -0.96 0.02
CA ARG A 146 8.83 -0.35 1.04
C ARG A 146 8.31 -1.40 2.04
N ALA A 147 7.75 -2.49 1.53
CA ALA A 147 7.27 -3.59 2.38
C ALA A 147 8.41 -4.19 3.22
N SER A 148 9.58 -4.38 2.62
CA SER A 148 10.78 -4.87 3.30
C SER A 148 11.28 -3.89 4.37
N ALA A 149 11.29 -2.58 4.10
CA ALA A 149 11.72 -1.55 5.04
C ALA A 149 10.80 -1.49 6.28
N ILE A 150 9.48 -1.63 6.10
CA ILE A 150 8.53 -1.73 7.21
C ILE A 150 8.86 -2.97 8.06
N LYS A 151 8.99 -4.14 7.43
CA LYS A 151 9.28 -5.40 8.13
C LYS A 151 10.62 -5.38 8.88
N ARG A 152 11.64 -4.70 8.35
CA ARG A 152 12.94 -4.56 9.00
C ARG A 152 12.99 -3.46 10.06
N GLY A 153 11.96 -2.60 10.13
CA GLY A 153 11.93 -1.44 11.00
C GLY A 153 12.74 -0.23 10.47
N ASP A 154 13.22 -0.28 9.21
CA ASP A 154 13.87 0.86 8.55
C ASP A 154 12.88 1.99 8.25
N LEU A 155 11.61 1.64 8.11
CA LEU A 155 10.48 2.54 7.99
C LEU A 155 9.45 2.17 9.06
N HIS A 156 9.52 2.87 10.19
CA HIS A 156 8.54 2.72 11.26
C HIS A 156 7.23 3.45 10.91
N ILE A 157 6.11 2.82 11.19
CA ILE A 157 4.77 3.39 10.99
C ILE A 157 4.10 3.52 12.35
N ASP A 158 3.84 4.74 12.78
CA ASP A 158 3.13 4.98 14.04
C ASP A 158 1.63 4.71 13.89
N VAL A 159 1.01 5.24 12.81
CA VAL A 159 -0.42 5.00 12.53
C VAL A 159 -0.63 4.69 11.05
N ALA A 160 -1.23 3.55 10.75
CA ALA A 160 -1.64 3.18 9.40
C ALA A 160 -3.14 3.49 9.19
N PHE A 161 -3.44 4.33 8.19
CA PHE A 161 -4.81 4.62 7.75
C PHE A 161 -5.08 3.85 6.45
N LEU A 162 -5.87 2.80 6.55
CA LEU A 162 -6.07 1.83 5.47
C LEU A 162 -7.52 1.85 5.00
N GLY A 163 -7.74 2.30 3.78
CA GLY A 163 -9.07 2.24 3.16
C GLY A 163 -9.45 0.79 2.81
N ALA A 164 -10.69 0.41 2.99
CA ALA A 164 -11.23 -0.90 2.63
C ALA A 164 -12.60 -0.78 1.99
N SER A 165 -12.94 -1.70 1.10
CA SER A 165 -14.26 -1.73 0.43
C SER A 165 -15.37 -2.19 1.35
N SER A 166 -15.05 -2.98 2.38
CA SER A 166 -15.96 -3.35 3.46
C SER A 166 -15.18 -3.66 4.72
N CYS A 167 -15.80 -3.43 5.85
CA CYS A 167 -15.25 -3.78 7.16
C CYS A 167 -16.40 -4.11 8.12
N ASP A 168 -16.21 -5.06 9.03
CA ASP A 168 -17.15 -5.26 10.13
C ASP A 168 -16.77 -4.43 11.38
N PRO A 169 -17.65 -4.31 12.37
CA PRO A 169 -17.38 -3.51 13.57
C PRO A 169 -16.18 -3.96 14.41
N LEU A 170 -15.67 -5.17 14.21
CA LEU A 170 -14.50 -5.69 14.91
C LEU A 170 -13.19 -5.48 14.13
N GLY A 171 -13.29 -5.09 12.85
CA GLY A 171 -12.12 -4.74 12.05
C GLY A 171 -11.72 -5.77 10.99
N ASN A 172 -12.53 -6.78 10.70
CA ASN A 172 -12.26 -7.67 9.56
C ASN A 172 -12.52 -6.91 8.27
N ALA A 173 -11.45 -6.56 7.55
CA ALA A 173 -11.51 -5.71 6.37
C ALA A 173 -11.21 -6.46 5.07
N ALA A 174 -11.94 -6.11 4.01
CA ALA A 174 -11.79 -6.71 2.69
C ALA A 174 -11.75 -5.64 1.59
N GLY A 175 -11.07 -5.99 0.49
CA GLY A 175 -11.01 -5.14 -0.71
C GLY A 175 -12.18 -5.35 -1.67
N TYR A 176 -13.19 -6.06 -1.26
CA TYR A 176 -14.47 -6.26 -1.92
C TYR A 176 -15.60 -6.12 -0.91
N SER A 177 -16.83 -5.99 -1.37
CA SER A 177 -18.01 -6.05 -0.51
C SER A 177 -19.01 -7.07 -1.04
N ARG A 178 -19.80 -7.64 -0.14
CA ARG A 178 -20.93 -8.52 -0.42
C ARG A 178 -22.28 -7.80 -0.27
N SER A 179 -22.26 -6.52 0.05
CA SER A 179 -23.46 -5.68 0.03
C SER A 179 -24.10 -5.69 -1.36
N GLU A 180 -25.41 -5.60 -1.43
CA GLU A 180 -26.14 -5.60 -2.72
C GLU A 180 -25.69 -4.43 -3.63
N ASN A 181 -25.34 -3.30 -3.03
CA ASN A 181 -24.93 -2.08 -3.75
C ASN A 181 -23.66 -1.50 -3.09
N PRO A 182 -22.48 -2.11 -3.27
CA PRO A 182 -21.26 -1.62 -2.69
C PRO A 182 -20.89 -0.25 -3.28
N LYS A 183 -20.58 0.73 -2.42
CA LYS A 183 -20.21 2.09 -2.84
C LYS A 183 -18.87 2.11 -3.55
N SER A 184 -17.91 1.33 -3.06
CA SER A 184 -16.57 1.28 -3.63
C SER A 184 -15.95 -0.12 -3.56
N ILE A 185 -15.21 -0.49 -4.60
CA ILE A 185 -14.45 -1.75 -4.65
C ILE A 185 -13.01 -1.42 -5.03
N CYS A 186 -12.08 -1.71 -4.13
CA CYS A 186 -10.66 -1.43 -4.34
C CYS A 186 -9.84 -2.64 -4.80
N GLY A 187 -10.36 -3.84 -4.65
CA GLY A 187 -9.64 -5.07 -4.97
C GLY A 187 -8.67 -5.49 -3.87
N SER A 188 -7.57 -6.10 -4.21
CA SER A 188 -6.64 -6.69 -3.24
C SER A 188 -6.05 -5.67 -2.26
N LEU A 189 -6.08 -5.98 -0.96
CA LEU A 189 -5.43 -5.23 0.12
C LEU A 189 -4.02 -5.76 0.45
N GLY A 190 -3.47 -6.69 -0.35
CA GLY A 190 -2.21 -7.36 -0.03
C GLY A 190 -1.03 -6.42 0.21
N TYR A 191 -0.99 -5.28 -0.46
CA TYR A 191 0.07 -4.28 -0.28
C TYR A 191 -0.07 -3.46 1.01
N ALA A 192 -1.23 -3.48 1.66
CA ALA A 192 -1.46 -2.89 2.97
C ALA A 192 -1.10 -3.84 4.13
N LEU A 193 -0.85 -5.12 3.85
CA LEU A 193 -0.57 -6.11 4.90
C LEU A 193 0.65 -5.78 5.76
N PRO A 194 1.79 -5.33 5.20
CA PRO A 194 2.93 -4.92 6.03
C PRO A 194 2.58 -3.78 6.98
N ASP A 195 1.79 -2.80 6.52
CA ASP A 195 1.31 -1.70 7.37
C ASP A 195 0.41 -2.24 8.49
N ALA A 196 -0.55 -3.11 8.16
CA ALA A 196 -1.44 -3.73 9.15
C ALA A 196 -0.70 -4.64 10.16
N GLU A 197 0.42 -5.24 9.76
CA GLU A 197 1.19 -6.16 10.60
C GLU A 197 2.19 -5.46 11.52
N TYR A 198 2.74 -4.33 11.13
CA TYR A 198 3.90 -3.72 11.77
C TYR A 198 3.68 -2.28 12.24
N ALA A 199 2.59 -1.60 11.88
CA ALA A 199 2.25 -0.31 12.45
C ALA A 199 1.89 -0.42 13.92
N ASP A 200 2.18 0.62 14.71
CA ASP A 200 1.82 0.65 16.12
C ASP A 200 0.29 0.71 16.30
N LYS A 201 -0.40 1.44 15.41
CA LYS A 201 -1.85 1.52 15.37
C LYS A 201 -2.39 1.40 13.95
N VAL A 202 -3.52 0.71 13.80
CA VAL A 202 -4.18 0.50 12.51
C VAL A 202 -5.62 1.00 12.57
N VAL A 203 -5.93 1.92 11.66
CA VAL A 203 -7.27 2.47 11.45
C VAL A 203 -7.77 2.00 10.10
N ILE A 204 -8.83 1.22 10.08
CA ILE A 204 -9.55 0.89 8.83
C ILE A 204 -10.57 1.99 8.56
N ILE A 205 -10.57 2.49 7.32
CA ILE A 205 -11.57 3.46 6.84
C ILE A 205 -12.39 2.77 5.75
N THR A 206 -13.70 2.71 5.93
CA THR A 206 -14.61 2.05 5.00
C THR A 206 -15.84 2.90 4.72
N ASP A 207 -16.44 2.74 3.57
CA ASP A 207 -17.76 3.28 3.22
C ASP A 207 -18.86 2.21 3.19
N ASP A 208 -18.52 0.99 3.62
CA ASP A 208 -19.44 -0.12 3.71
C ASP A 208 -19.17 -0.94 5.00
N LEU A 209 -19.83 -0.50 6.09
CA LEU A 209 -19.80 -1.21 7.36
C LEU A 209 -20.81 -2.36 7.32
N VAL A 210 -20.30 -3.59 7.35
CA VAL A 210 -21.11 -4.82 7.21
C VAL A 210 -21.22 -5.56 8.53
N ASP A 211 -22.16 -6.47 8.61
CA ASP A 211 -22.34 -7.34 9.78
C ASP A 211 -21.13 -8.26 10.01
N TYR A 212 -20.85 -8.52 11.28
CA TYR A 212 -19.84 -9.51 11.68
C TYR A 212 -20.35 -10.94 11.45
N PRO A 213 -19.52 -11.86 10.96
CA PRO A 213 -18.13 -11.70 10.55
C PRO A 213 -17.99 -11.35 9.05
N ASN A 214 -17.17 -10.37 8.72
CA ASN A 214 -16.79 -10.08 7.33
C ASN A 214 -15.72 -11.09 6.86
N THR A 215 -16.13 -12.21 6.31
CA THR A 215 -15.22 -13.29 5.87
C THR A 215 -15.51 -13.75 4.45
N PRO A 216 -14.46 -14.16 3.69
CA PRO A 216 -13.05 -14.08 4.01
C PRO A 216 -12.58 -12.62 4.05
N ASN A 217 -11.65 -12.28 4.94
CA ASN A 217 -11.06 -10.95 5.03
C ASN A 217 -9.61 -10.94 4.52
N SER A 218 -9.12 -9.76 4.16
CA SER A 218 -7.71 -9.55 3.81
C SER A 218 -6.90 -9.08 5.02
N ILE A 219 -7.53 -8.27 5.89
CA ILE A 219 -6.96 -7.79 7.14
C ILE A 219 -7.88 -8.26 8.25
N SER A 220 -7.32 -9.02 9.20
CA SER A 220 -8.07 -9.57 10.32
C SER A 220 -8.22 -8.55 11.45
N GLU A 221 -9.32 -8.68 12.19
CA GLU A 221 -9.64 -7.87 13.38
C GLU A 221 -8.49 -7.77 14.39
N HIS A 222 -7.65 -8.81 14.49
CA HIS A 222 -6.51 -8.83 15.42
C HIS A 222 -5.43 -7.80 15.10
N LYS A 223 -5.46 -7.22 13.92
CA LYS A 223 -4.49 -6.22 13.44
C LYS A 223 -5.06 -4.80 13.44
N VAL A 224 -6.32 -4.63 13.76
CA VAL A 224 -7.06 -3.38 13.65
C VAL A 224 -7.38 -2.83 15.03
N ASP A 225 -7.08 -1.56 15.25
CA ASP A 225 -7.42 -0.86 16.49
C ASP A 225 -8.74 -0.11 16.39
N PHE A 226 -8.99 0.54 15.25
CA PHE A 226 -10.15 1.39 15.03
C PHE A 226 -10.76 1.15 13.66
N VAL A 227 -12.07 1.30 13.57
CA VAL A 227 -12.86 1.27 12.34
C VAL A 227 -13.57 2.61 12.20
N VAL A 228 -13.42 3.25 11.05
CA VAL A 228 -14.07 4.53 10.75
C VAL A 228 -14.97 4.36 9.54
N GLU A 229 -16.26 4.57 9.73
CA GLU A 229 -17.20 4.63 8.61
C GLU A 229 -17.26 6.04 8.04
N VAL A 230 -17.19 6.14 6.70
CA VAL A 230 -17.24 7.41 5.97
C VAL A 230 -18.21 7.33 4.80
N GLU A 231 -18.54 8.48 4.21
CA GLU A 231 -19.43 8.52 3.06
C GLU A 231 -18.84 7.80 1.83
N SER A 232 -17.53 7.97 1.58
CA SER A 232 -16.82 7.33 0.48
C SER A 232 -15.31 7.28 0.72
N VAL A 233 -14.70 6.11 0.51
CA VAL A 233 -13.25 5.92 0.57
C VAL A 233 -12.57 6.14 -0.78
N GLY A 234 -13.32 6.09 -1.89
CA GLY A 234 -12.75 6.31 -3.20
C GLY A 234 -13.71 6.05 -4.35
N ASP A 235 -13.22 6.26 -5.56
CA ASP A 235 -13.93 6.02 -6.82
C ASP A 235 -13.27 4.86 -7.58
N SER A 236 -13.92 3.71 -7.57
CA SER A 236 -13.43 2.48 -8.21
C SER A 236 -13.22 2.63 -9.72
N SER A 237 -13.98 3.51 -10.39
CA SER A 237 -13.86 3.73 -11.84
C SER A 237 -12.51 4.31 -12.23
N LYS A 238 -11.81 4.95 -11.30
CA LYS A 238 -10.51 5.59 -11.51
C LYS A 238 -9.31 4.69 -11.17
N ILE A 239 -9.53 3.48 -10.70
CA ILE A 239 -8.45 2.52 -10.41
C ILE A 239 -7.68 2.17 -11.69
N ALA A 240 -8.40 1.90 -12.78
CA ALA A 240 -7.81 1.56 -14.08
C ALA A 240 -7.41 2.79 -14.90
N SER A 241 -7.80 4.01 -14.48
CA SER A 241 -7.57 5.22 -15.26
C SER A 241 -6.09 5.61 -15.27
N GLY A 242 -5.52 5.74 -16.47
CA GLY A 242 -4.18 6.28 -16.72
C GLY A 242 -3.01 5.30 -16.63
N ALA A 243 -3.13 4.18 -15.92
CA ALA A 243 -2.08 3.16 -15.85
C ALA A 243 -2.30 2.02 -16.85
N ILE A 244 -3.56 1.70 -17.15
CA ILE A 244 -3.95 0.67 -18.10
C ILE A 244 -4.27 1.38 -19.42
N ARG A 245 -3.36 1.31 -20.38
CA ARG A 245 -3.56 1.90 -21.72
C ARG A 245 -3.52 0.81 -22.75
N ASP A 246 -4.63 0.68 -23.50
CA ASP A 246 -4.61 -0.06 -24.76
C ASP A 246 -3.70 0.68 -25.73
N THR A 247 -2.63 0.02 -26.15
CA THR A 247 -1.76 0.60 -27.15
C THR A 247 -2.41 0.53 -28.53
N LYS A 248 -2.32 1.63 -29.27
CA LYS A 248 -2.63 1.71 -30.71
C LYS A 248 -1.35 1.80 -31.55
N ASN A 249 -0.19 1.80 -30.89
CA ASN A 249 1.09 1.91 -31.58
C ASN A 249 1.39 0.58 -32.32
N PRO A 250 1.57 0.58 -33.66
CA PRO A 250 1.83 -0.65 -34.42
C PRO A 250 3.05 -1.44 -33.93
N ARG A 251 4.11 -0.75 -33.48
CA ARG A 251 5.33 -1.36 -32.92
C ARG A 251 5.02 -2.15 -31.65
N ASP A 252 4.25 -1.57 -30.74
CA ASP A 252 3.88 -2.22 -29.49
C ASP A 252 2.96 -3.41 -29.74
N ILE A 253 2.05 -3.29 -30.73
CA ILE A 253 1.17 -4.37 -31.16
C ILE A 253 1.99 -5.54 -31.72
N LEU A 254 2.98 -5.24 -32.57
CA LEU A 254 3.86 -6.27 -33.10
C LEU A 254 4.68 -6.94 -31.99
N LEU A 255 5.23 -6.18 -31.07
CA LEU A 255 5.91 -6.72 -29.88
C LEU A 255 5.01 -7.63 -29.07
N ALA A 256 3.76 -7.21 -28.85
CA ALA A 256 2.77 -7.99 -28.12
C ALA A 256 2.44 -9.33 -28.82
N GLN A 257 2.32 -9.31 -30.15
CA GLN A 257 2.09 -10.53 -30.95
C GLN A 257 3.29 -11.51 -30.85
N GLN A 258 4.53 -10.98 -30.94
CA GLN A 258 5.71 -11.83 -30.80
C GLN A 258 5.86 -12.39 -29.38
N ALA A 259 5.60 -11.58 -28.34
CA ALA A 259 5.60 -12.02 -26.95
C ALA A 259 4.57 -13.12 -26.71
N ALA A 260 3.36 -12.98 -27.24
CA ALA A 260 2.33 -14.02 -27.18
C ALA A 260 2.80 -15.35 -27.82
N LYS A 261 3.42 -15.29 -29.00
CA LYS A 261 3.99 -16.48 -29.65
C LYS A 261 5.06 -17.17 -28.79
N VAL A 262 5.94 -16.39 -28.15
CA VAL A 262 6.96 -16.94 -27.25
C VAL A 262 6.28 -17.64 -26.06
N ILE A 263 5.28 -17.03 -25.44
CA ILE A 263 4.55 -17.61 -24.32
C ILE A 263 3.88 -18.91 -24.73
N ILE A 264 3.14 -18.92 -25.84
CA ILE A 264 2.40 -20.09 -26.34
C ILE A 264 3.38 -21.25 -26.64
N ASN A 265 4.53 -20.95 -27.25
CA ASN A 265 5.53 -21.96 -27.64
C ASN A 265 6.55 -22.29 -26.52
N SER A 266 6.41 -21.74 -25.33
CA SER A 266 7.35 -21.94 -24.22
C SER A 266 7.32 -23.35 -23.63
N GLY A 267 6.27 -24.13 -23.90
CA GLY A 267 5.99 -25.42 -23.26
C GLY A 267 5.33 -25.28 -21.87
N TYR A 268 5.21 -24.07 -21.33
CA TYR A 268 4.57 -23.80 -20.04
C TYR A 268 3.10 -23.36 -20.20
N PHE A 269 2.70 -22.92 -21.39
CA PHE A 269 1.32 -22.48 -21.68
C PHE A 269 0.39 -23.69 -21.79
N LYS A 270 -0.22 -24.07 -20.67
CA LYS A 270 -1.13 -25.20 -20.51
C LYS A 270 -2.13 -24.90 -19.40
N ASP A 271 -3.14 -25.73 -19.23
CA ASP A 271 -4.15 -25.58 -18.18
C ASP A 271 -3.49 -25.42 -16.80
N GLY A 272 -3.92 -24.41 -16.05
CA GLY A 272 -3.33 -24.02 -14.77
C GLY A 272 -2.10 -23.10 -14.87
N PHE A 273 -1.71 -22.65 -16.09
CA PHE A 273 -0.64 -21.68 -16.27
C PHE A 273 -0.95 -20.36 -15.56
N SER A 274 0.01 -19.93 -14.73
CA SER A 274 -0.10 -18.65 -13.99
C SER A 274 0.73 -17.58 -14.67
N ILE A 275 0.12 -16.43 -14.96
CA ILE A 275 0.77 -15.30 -15.61
C ILE A 275 0.40 -13.99 -14.92
N GLN A 276 1.36 -13.09 -14.82
CA GLN A 276 1.13 -11.71 -14.43
C GLN A 276 1.58 -10.78 -15.55
N THR A 277 0.77 -9.79 -15.87
CA THR A 277 1.11 -8.75 -16.85
C THR A 277 1.44 -7.44 -16.16
N GLY A 278 2.33 -6.64 -16.75
CA GLY A 278 2.51 -5.25 -16.39
C GLY A 278 1.35 -4.39 -16.88
N SER A 279 1.22 -3.18 -16.33
CA SER A 279 0.19 -2.19 -16.73
C SER A 279 0.50 -1.47 -18.05
N GLY A 280 1.65 -1.73 -18.67
CA GLY A 280 2.06 -1.10 -19.95
C GLY A 280 1.24 -1.61 -21.14
N GLY A 281 1.05 -0.75 -22.15
CA GLY A 281 0.23 -1.03 -23.31
C GLY A 281 0.62 -2.29 -24.07
N ALA A 282 1.91 -2.52 -24.29
CA ALA A 282 2.43 -3.72 -24.98
C ALA A 282 2.17 -5.00 -24.13
N SER A 283 2.38 -4.94 -22.81
CA SER A 283 2.17 -6.08 -21.89
C SER A 283 0.69 -6.51 -21.88
N LEU A 284 -0.22 -5.54 -21.80
CA LEU A 284 -1.67 -5.81 -21.84
C LEU A 284 -2.13 -6.31 -23.20
N ALA A 285 -1.56 -5.75 -24.28
CA ALA A 285 -1.87 -6.20 -25.64
C ALA A 285 -1.46 -7.65 -25.87
N ALA A 286 -0.35 -8.13 -25.26
CA ALA A 286 0.11 -9.51 -25.40
C ALA A 286 -0.97 -10.52 -24.96
N VAL A 287 -1.71 -10.22 -23.87
CA VAL A 287 -2.80 -11.09 -23.38
C VAL A 287 -3.90 -11.27 -24.44
N LYS A 288 -4.17 -10.25 -25.24
CA LYS A 288 -5.20 -10.32 -26.30
C LYS A 288 -4.81 -11.31 -27.41
N PHE A 289 -3.53 -11.64 -27.55
CA PHE A 289 -3.01 -12.54 -28.57
C PHE A 289 -2.67 -13.95 -28.04
N ILE A 290 -2.88 -14.20 -26.76
CA ILE A 290 -2.65 -15.51 -26.11
C ILE A 290 -3.89 -16.44 -26.22
N ARG A 291 -4.90 -16.06 -26.93
CA ARG A 291 -6.14 -16.85 -27.11
C ARG A 291 -5.95 -18.03 -28.05
#